data_ad5aef6cb8911c1e34817fddfadf70f8
#
_entry.id   ad5aef6cb8911c1e34817fddfadf70f8
#
_cell.length_a   1.000
_cell.length_b   1.000
_cell.length_c   1.000
_cell.angle_alpha   90.00
_cell.angle_beta   90.00
_cell.angle_gamma   90.00
#
_symmetry.space_group_name_H-M   'P 1'
#
loop_
_entity.id
_entity.type
_entity.pdbx_description
1 polymer ?
#
loop_
_entity_poly.entity_id
_entity_poly.type
_entity_poly.pdbx_seq_one_letter_code
_entity_poly.pdbx_strand_id
1 'polypeptide(L)'
;MNIKEAIHLYLSYKESLVEKIRDVRYLLLRFERYINPIVELDEIKETDCQNFLNCKGRKNNNYTRYWDYQFCKLERFFVWAFSRKFIHSIPLPKIRPTIRHDFTPYIYSTDELNKIFATALCYRQRYNIEYPYVIQTMLKLTYCLGLRSGETTRLLVEDIDLNNDLLYINETKFHKSRLVTANAPVMKMLKLYLDWRKSIVKKNHFVNNHLFLDKRGNGVPQHELQQAFRLICTKANIVRKDGKNVRLHDLRHSFATHRLVKWYKEGADVQTLLPILSTYLGHSHLEDTSIYLSMTHELLDKANIRFKTYVES
;
A
#
# COMPACT_ATOMS: atom_id res chain seq x y z
N MET A 1 -13.42 -24.33 -26.93
CA MET A 1 -13.32 -24.26 -25.42
C MET A 1 -14.12 -23.08 -24.98
N ASN A 2 -15.09 -23.27 -24.08
CA ASN A 2 -15.91 -22.16 -23.61
C ASN A 2 -15.15 -21.29 -22.59
N ILE A 3 -15.67 -20.05 -22.36
CA ILE A 3 -15.02 -19.07 -21.48
C ILE A 3 -14.86 -19.57 -20.04
N LYS A 4 -15.82 -20.35 -19.54
CA LYS A 4 -15.78 -20.90 -18.18
C LYS A 4 -14.61 -21.86 -18.00
N GLU A 5 -14.45 -22.80 -18.93
CA GLU A 5 -13.32 -23.74 -18.94
C GLU A 5 -11.98 -23.02 -19.02
N ALA A 6 -11.87 -22.03 -19.90
CA ALA A 6 -10.66 -21.25 -20.07
C ALA A 6 -10.27 -20.48 -18.80
N ILE A 7 -11.25 -19.85 -18.12
CA ILE A 7 -11.02 -19.14 -16.87
C ILE A 7 -10.56 -20.09 -15.77
N HIS A 8 -11.22 -21.26 -15.63
CA HIS A 8 -10.81 -22.26 -14.64
C HIS A 8 -9.37 -22.73 -14.88
N LEU A 9 -9.02 -23.03 -16.14
CA LEU A 9 -7.68 -23.46 -16.49
C LEU A 9 -6.63 -22.36 -16.21
N TYR A 10 -6.94 -21.11 -16.54
CA TYR A 10 -6.06 -19.98 -16.25
C TYR A 10 -5.87 -19.76 -14.74
N LEU A 11 -6.92 -19.88 -13.96
CA LEU A 11 -6.84 -19.71 -12.50
C LEU A 11 -6.01 -20.85 -11.88
N SER A 12 -6.20 -22.09 -12.30
CA SER A 12 -5.37 -23.23 -11.85
C SER A 12 -3.89 -23.04 -12.23
N TYR A 13 -3.62 -22.55 -13.44
CA TYR A 13 -2.27 -22.19 -13.86
C TYR A 13 -1.66 -21.11 -12.95
N LYS A 14 -2.43 -20.06 -12.59
CA LYS A 14 -1.96 -19.01 -11.68
C LYS A 14 -1.73 -19.51 -10.25
N GLU A 15 -2.56 -20.44 -9.77
CA GLU A 15 -2.39 -21.10 -8.47
C GLU A 15 -1.10 -21.94 -8.43
N SER A 16 -0.78 -22.64 -9.49
CA SER A 16 0.47 -23.41 -9.58
C SER A 16 1.73 -22.53 -9.52
N LEU A 17 1.62 -21.26 -9.86
CA LEU A 17 2.69 -20.25 -9.74
C LEU A 17 2.74 -19.57 -8.35
N VAL A 18 1.93 -20.04 -7.40
CA VAL A 18 1.84 -19.45 -6.03
C VAL A 18 1.46 -17.97 -6.04
N GLU A 19 0.77 -17.51 -7.10
CA GLU A 19 0.33 -16.12 -7.19
C GLU A 19 -0.95 -15.86 -6.36
N LYS A 20 -1.07 -14.65 -5.80
CA LYS A 20 -2.32 -14.20 -5.15
C LYS A 20 -3.39 -13.95 -6.21
N ILE A 21 -4.32 -14.87 -6.38
CA ILE A 21 -5.30 -14.85 -7.47
C ILE A 21 -6.66 -14.25 -7.11
N ARG A 22 -6.90 -13.87 -5.84
CA ARG A 22 -8.22 -13.44 -5.36
C ARG A 22 -8.86 -12.36 -6.24
N ASP A 23 -8.11 -11.32 -6.56
CA ASP A 23 -8.62 -10.18 -7.34
C ASP A 23 -8.84 -10.55 -8.82
N VAL A 24 -7.94 -11.38 -9.38
CA VAL A 24 -8.06 -11.87 -10.75
C VAL A 24 -9.25 -12.82 -10.86
N ARG A 25 -9.41 -13.75 -9.93
CA ARG A 25 -10.55 -14.65 -9.84
C ARG A 25 -11.87 -13.87 -9.80
N TYR A 26 -11.98 -12.89 -8.92
CA TYR A 26 -13.20 -12.08 -8.82
C TYR A 26 -13.54 -11.37 -10.14
N LEU A 27 -12.53 -10.77 -10.80
CA LEU A 27 -12.74 -10.09 -12.07
C LEU A 27 -13.15 -11.04 -13.18
N LEU A 28 -12.44 -12.17 -13.34
CA LEU A 28 -12.71 -13.13 -14.42
C LEU A 28 -14.05 -13.82 -14.25
N LEU A 29 -14.46 -14.20 -13.03
CA LEU A 29 -15.79 -14.74 -12.76
C LEU A 29 -16.92 -13.72 -13.00
N ARG A 30 -16.64 -12.41 -12.83
CA ARG A 30 -17.57 -11.36 -13.21
C ARG A 30 -17.65 -11.21 -14.72
N PHE A 31 -16.53 -11.32 -15.42
CA PHE A 31 -16.47 -11.30 -16.88
C PHE A 31 -17.19 -12.50 -17.50
N GLU A 32 -16.94 -13.70 -17.00
CA GLU A 32 -17.66 -14.93 -17.38
C GLU A 32 -19.18 -14.74 -17.31
N ARG A 33 -19.68 -14.25 -16.18
CA ARG A 33 -21.13 -13.99 -16.00
C ARG A 33 -21.68 -12.91 -16.93
N TYR A 34 -20.85 -11.95 -17.30
CA TYR A 34 -21.24 -10.88 -18.22
C TYR A 34 -21.35 -11.39 -19.67
N ILE A 35 -20.41 -12.22 -20.11
CA ILE A 35 -20.37 -12.76 -21.48
C ILE A 35 -21.38 -13.89 -21.67
N ASN A 36 -21.73 -14.65 -20.68
CA ASN A 36 -22.40 -15.94 -20.65
C ASN A 36 -21.38 -17.12 -20.66
N PRO A 37 -21.43 -18.00 -19.64
CA PRO A 37 -20.47 -19.10 -19.46
C PRO A 37 -20.34 -20.11 -20.62
N ILE A 38 -21.34 -20.19 -21.50
CA ILE A 38 -21.42 -21.18 -22.60
C ILE A 38 -20.75 -20.68 -23.89
N VAL A 39 -20.46 -19.37 -23.97
CA VAL A 39 -19.85 -18.78 -25.19
C VAL A 39 -18.45 -19.34 -25.41
N GLU A 40 -18.15 -19.69 -26.63
CA GLU A 40 -16.82 -20.12 -27.04
C GLU A 40 -15.83 -18.94 -26.92
N LEU A 41 -14.65 -19.22 -26.39
CA LEU A 41 -13.66 -18.19 -26.10
C LEU A 41 -13.23 -17.38 -27.33
N ASP A 42 -13.18 -18.04 -28.49
CA ASP A 42 -12.77 -17.47 -29.79
C ASP A 42 -13.89 -16.62 -30.44
N GLU A 43 -15.13 -16.74 -29.94
CA GLU A 43 -16.29 -15.96 -30.44
C GLU A 43 -16.43 -14.61 -29.73
N ILE A 44 -15.67 -14.38 -28.65
CA ILE A 44 -15.72 -13.12 -27.90
C ILE A 44 -15.13 -12.00 -28.75
N LYS A 45 -15.92 -10.92 -28.92
CA LYS A 45 -15.54 -9.76 -29.75
C LYS A 45 -14.92 -8.65 -28.91
N GLU A 46 -14.16 -7.81 -29.60
CA GLU A 46 -13.61 -6.58 -28.98
C GLU A 46 -14.71 -5.71 -28.35
N THR A 47 -15.89 -5.61 -29.00
CA THR A 47 -17.05 -4.88 -28.51
C THR A 47 -17.55 -5.38 -27.16
N ASP A 48 -17.54 -6.69 -26.93
CA ASP A 48 -18.00 -7.30 -25.67
C ASP A 48 -17.05 -6.95 -24.52
N CYS A 49 -15.75 -7.05 -24.78
CA CYS A 49 -14.73 -6.64 -23.82
C CYS A 49 -14.78 -5.14 -23.52
N GLN A 50 -14.95 -4.31 -24.54
CA GLN A 50 -15.06 -2.86 -24.38
C GLN A 50 -16.29 -2.46 -23.55
N ASN A 51 -17.44 -3.09 -23.83
CA ASN A 51 -18.67 -2.88 -23.07
C ASN A 51 -18.51 -3.29 -21.60
N PHE A 52 -17.92 -4.46 -21.34
CA PHE A 52 -17.63 -4.90 -19.99
C PHE A 52 -16.72 -3.93 -19.24
N LEU A 53 -15.63 -3.48 -19.87
CA LEU A 53 -14.71 -2.49 -19.30
C LEU A 53 -15.40 -1.17 -18.98
N ASN A 54 -16.31 -0.73 -19.84
CA ASN A 54 -17.03 0.52 -19.71
C ASN A 54 -18.12 0.48 -18.62
N CYS A 55 -18.74 -0.66 -18.34
CA CYS A 55 -19.82 -0.79 -17.36
C CYS A 55 -19.49 -0.17 -15.98
N LYS A 56 -18.24 -0.35 -15.50
CA LYS A 56 -17.79 0.20 -14.21
C LYS A 56 -16.50 1.03 -14.32
N GLY A 57 -15.90 1.02 -15.48
CA GLY A 57 -14.60 1.66 -15.74
C GLY A 57 -14.72 3.10 -16.22
N ARG A 58 -15.94 3.58 -16.54
CA ARG A 58 -16.22 4.97 -16.94
C ARG A 58 -17.03 5.68 -15.88
N LYS A 59 -16.71 6.94 -15.65
CA LYS A 59 -17.46 7.86 -14.80
C LYS A 59 -17.51 9.21 -15.51
N ASN A 60 -18.71 9.74 -15.73
CA ASN A 60 -18.91 11.00 -16.43
C ASN A 60 -18.15 11.06 -17.78
N ASN A 61 -18.26 10.01 -18.60
CA ASN A 61 -17.55 9.82 -19.86
C ASN A 61 -16.01 9.75 -19.78
N ASN A 62 -15.41 9.78 -18.59
CA ASN A 62 -13.97 9.64 -18.40
C ASN A 62 -13.59 8.22 -18.01
N TYR A 63 -12.48 7.73 -18.55
CA TYR A 63 -11.89 6.46 -18.15
C TYR A 63 -11.28 6.58 -16.75
N THR A 64 -11.51 5.55 -15.93
CA THR A 64 -11.03 5.50 -14.54
C THR A 64 -9.83 4.55 -14.40
N ARG A 65 -9.07 4.67 -13.30
CA ARG A 65 -8.06 3.67 -12.94
C ARG A 65 -8.62 2.26 -12.81
N TYR A 66 -9.91 2.14 -12.51
CA TYR A 66 -10.58 0.84 -12.43
C TYR A 66 -10.75 0.21 -13.81
N TRP A 67 -10.99 1.02 -14.86
CA TRP A 67 -10.97 0.58 -16.25
C TRP A 67 -9.60 -0.03 -16.61
N ASP A 68 -8.54 0.71 -16.32
CA ASP A 68 -7.16 0.29 -16.56
C ASP A 68 -6.79 -0.99 -15.81
N TYR A 69 -7.16 -1.07 -14.55
CA TYR A 69 -6.99 -2.27 -13.73
C TYR A 69 -7.69 -3.49 -14.34
N GLN A 70 -8.94 -3.34 -14.79
CA GLN A 70 -9.69 -4.41 -15.44
C GLN A 70 -9.03 -4.81 -16.77
N PHE A 71 -8.65 -3.82 -17.58
CA PHE A 71 -7.99 -4.06 -18.87
C PHE A 71 -6.71 -4.89 -18.69
N CYS A 72 -5.80 -4.49 -17.81
CA CYS A 72 -4.57 -5.23 -17.56
C CYS A 72 -4.79 -6.68 -17.09
N LYS A 73 -5.89 -6.96 -16.39
CA LYS A 73 -6.21 -8.33 -15.96
C LYS A 73 -6.76 -9.17 -17.09
N LEU A 74 -7.65 -8.61 -17.91
CA LEU A 74 -8.17 -9.27 -19.10
C LEU A 74 -7.06 -9.48 -20.14
N GLU A 75 -6.21 -8.49 -20.35
CA GLU A 75 -5.06 -8.59 -21.25
C GLU A 75 -4.17 -9.79 -20.90
N ARG A 76 -3.80 -9.94 -19.64
CA ARG A 76 -2.99 -11.10 -19.19
C ARG A 76 -3.69 -12.43 -19.42
N PHE A 77 -5.00 -12.48 -19.22
CA PHE A 77 -5.80 -13.69 -19.51
C PHE A 77 -5.83 -14.01 -20.99
N PHE A 78 -6.15 -13.03 -21.84
CA PHE A 78 -6.22 -13.25 -23.28
C PHE A 78 -4.84 -13.48 -23.93
N VAL A 79 -3.78 -12.83 -23.46
CA VAL A 79 -2.40 -13.13 -23.88
C VAL A 79 -2.03 -14.57 -23.55
N TRP A 80 -2.38 -15.04 -22.35
CA TRP A 80 -2.19 -16.44 -21.98
C TRP A 80 -3.01 -17.39 -22.85
N ALA A 81 -4.27 -17.09 -23.14
CA ALA A 81 -5.12 -17.90 -24.01
C ALA A 81 -4.58 -17.93 -25.45
N PHE A 82 -4.13 -16.79 -25.96
CA PHE A 82 -3.52 -16.68 -27.29
C PHE A 82 -2.21 -17.48 -27.39
N SER A 83 -1.34 -17.39 -26.39
CA SER A 83 -0.08 -18.15 -26.34
C SER A 83 -0.29 -19.68 -26.37
N ARG A 84 -1.45 -20.16 -25.91
CA ARG A 84 -1.84 -21.56 -25.91
C ARG A 84 -2.71 -21.96 -27.11
N LYS A 85 -2.91 -21.03 -28.05
CA LYS A 85 -3.71 -21.25 -29.29
C LYS A 85 -5.20 -21.56 -29.00
N PHE A 86 -5.72 -21.05 -27.86
CA PHE A 86 -7.15 -21.18 -27.52
C PHE A 86 -8.00 -20.14 -28.25
N ILE A 87 -7.38 -19.09 -28.73
CA ILE A 87 -7.97 -18.00 -29.53
C ILE A 87 -7.01 -17.61 -30.66
N HIS A 88 -7.58 -17.11 -31.76
CA HIS A 88 -6.82 -16.66 -32.92
C HIS A 88 -6.39 -15.21 -32.86
N SER A 89 -7.10 -14.42 -32.09
CA SER A 89 -6.78 -13.01 -31.86
C SER A 89 -7.18 -12.57 -30.45
N ILE A 90 -6.55 -11.51 -29.94
CA ILE A 90 -6.87 -10.94 -28.63
C ILE A 90 -8.04 -9.97 -28.77
N PRO A 91 -9.23 -10.23 -28.16
CA PRO A 91 -10.43 -9.43 -28.33
C PRO A 91 -10.42 -8.21 -27.37
N LEU A 92 -9.36 -7.43 -27.36
CA LEU A 92 -9.24 -6.24 -26.55
C LEU A 92 -9.01 -5.00 -27.40
N PRO A 93 -9.47 -3.81 -26.96
CA PRO A 93 -9.19 -2.57 -27.67
C PRO A 93 -7.69 -2.36 -27.89
N LYS A 94 -7.31 -2.11 -29.15
CA LYS A 94 -5.92 -1.84 -29.53
C LYS A 94 -5.40 -0.53 -28.96
N ILE A 95 -6.29 0.45 -28.79
CA ILE A 95 -5.96 1.77 -28.25
C ILE A 95 -6.35 1.78 -26.78
N ARG A 96 -5.34 1.87 -25.92
CA ARG A 96 -5.53 2.03 -24.47
C ARG A 96 -5.69 3.51 -24.15
N PRO A 97 -6.80 3.91 -23.50
CA PRO A 97 -7.00 5.30 -23.13
C PRO A 97 -5.92 5.79 -22.17
N THR A 98 -5.42 7.00 -22.38
CA THR A 98 -4.51 7.65 -21.44
C THR A 98 -5.30 8.09 -20.20
N ILE A 99 -5.00 7.49 -19.06
CA ILE A 99 -5.62 7.84 -17.79
C ILE A 99 -4.67 8.77 -17.04
N ARG A 100 -5.11 10.00 -16.80
CA ARG A 100 -4.33 10.96 -16.01
C ARG A 100 -4.14 10.46 -14.59
N HIS A 101 -2.90 10.38 -14.17
CA HIS A 101 -2.49 9.98 -12.82
C HIS A 101 -2.22 11.21 -11.95
N ASP A 102 -3.24 12.03 -11.69
CA ASP A 102 -3.14 13.23 -10.84
C ASP A 102 -3.11 12.86 -9.35
N PHE A 103 -2.22 11.91 -9.01
CA PHE A 103 -2.06 11.51 -7.65
C PHE A 103 -0.86 12.22 -7.02
N THR A 104 -1.13 13.13 -6.10
CA THR A 104 -0.12 13.74 -5.23
C THR A 104 -0.31 13.20 -3.80
N PRO A 105 0.69 12.53 -3.21
CA PRO A 105 0.64 12.15 -1.80
C PRO A 105 0.45 13.36 -0.91
N TYR A 106 -0.16 13.16 0.25
CA TYR A 106 -0.20 14.15 1.30
C TYR A 106 1.00 13.95 2.22
N ILE A 107 1.76 15.02 2.45
CA ILE A 107 2.90 14.99 3.37
C ILE A 107 2.47 15.67 4.67
N TYR A 108 2.34 14.88 5.73
CA TYR A 108 1.96 15.39 7.05
C TYR A 108 3.07 16.24 7.64
N SER A 109 2.71 17.40 8.18
CA SER A 109 3.62 18.19 9.02
C SER A 109 3.89 17.47 10.36
N THR A 110 4.94 17.88 11.06
CA THR A 110 5.25 17.38 12.42
C THR A 110 4.09 17.60 13.38
N ASP A 111 3.43 18.76 13.30
CA ASP A 111 2.29 19.11 14.16
C ASP A 111 1.07 18.24 13.86
N GLU A 112 0.79 17.95 12.58
CA GLU A 112 -0.28 17.04 12.20
C GLU A 112 -0.01 15.62 12.67
N LEU A 113 1.23 15.13 12.55
CA LEU A 113 1.63 13.81 13.07
C LEU A 113 1.43 13.75 14.58
N ASN A 114 1.85 14.76 15.32
CA ASN A 114 1.64 14.84 16.77
C ASN A 114 0.15 14.82 17.13
N LYS A 115 -0.69 15.58 16.42
CA LYS A 115 -2.15 15.56 16.59
C LYS A 115 -2.74 14.19 16.28
N ILE A 116 -2.33 13.54 15.19
CA ILE A 116 -2.78 12.18 14.83
C ILE A 116 -2.43 11.20 15.95
N PHE A 117 -1.18 11.20 16.43
CA PHE A 117 -0.75 10.26 17.47
C PHE A 117 -1.42 10.54 18.83
N ALA A 118 -1.62 11.79 19.21
CA ALA A 118 -2.35 12.14 20.42
C ALA A 118 -3.83 11.73 20.33
N THR A 119 -4.47 12.02 19.20
CA THR A 119 -5.87 11.65 18.95
C THR A 119 -6.07 10.15 18.92
N ALA A 120 -5.08 9.37 18.45
CA ALA A 120 -5.12 7.91 18.44
C ALA A 120 -5.26 7.32 19.85
N LEU A 121 -4.66 7.92 20.88
CA LEU A 121 -4.83 7.48 22.27
C LEU A 121 -6.26 7.70 22.82
N CYS A 122 -6.98 8.66 22.23
CA CYS A 122 -8.38 8.94 22.59
C CYS A 122 -9.37 8.19 21.68
N TYR A 123 -8.86 7.33 20.79
CA TYR A 123 -9.67 6.59 19.85
C TYR A 123 -10.45 5.48 20.56
N ARG A 124 -11.73 5.71 20.75
CA ARG A 124 -12.66 4.69 21.28
C ARG A 124 -13.74 4.48 20.25
N GLN A 125 -13.86 3.24 19.77
CA GLN A 125 -14.84 2.94 18.75
C GLN A 125 -15.60 1.63 18.95
N ARG A 126 -16.76 1.57 18.25
CA ARG A 126 -17.66 0.43 18.15
C ARG A 126 -17.02 -0.79 17.47
N TYR A 127 -15.86 -0.63 16.82
CA TYR A 127 -15.16 -1.67 16.07
C TYR A 127 -14.18 -2.45 16.95
N ASN A 128 -13.68 -3.56 16.42
CA ASN A 128 -12.91 -4.58 17.14
C ASN A 128 -11.62 -4.11 17.85
N ILE A 129 -11.16 -2.89 17.59
CA ILE A 129 -9.93 -2.36 18.19
C ILE A 129 -10.29 -1.56 19.45
N GLU A 130 -10.26 -2.21 20.61
CA GLU A 130 -10.57 -1.56 21.90
C GLU A 130 -9.38 -0.84 22.53
N TYR A 131 -8.16 -1.15 22.08
CA TYR A 131 -6.95 -0.61 22.71
C TYR A 131 -6.39 0.57 21.91
N PRO A 132 -6.64 1.81 22.32
CA PRO A 132 -6.08 3.00 21.64
C PRO A 132 -4.57 2.95 21.51
N TYR A 133 -3.89 2.32 22.47
CA TYR A 133 -2.44 2.15 22.46
C TYR A 133 -1.96 1.26 21.31
N VAL A 134 -2.73 0.22 20.93
CA VAL A 134 -2.45 -0.60 19.75
C VAL A 134 -2.42 0.26 18.49
N ILE A 135 -3.48 1.05 18.26
CA ILE A 135 -3.60 1.90 17.08
C ILE A 135 -2.50 2.96 17.05
N GLN A 136 -2.25 3.63 18.16
CA GLN A 136 -1.19 4.63 18.22
C GLN A 136 0.17 4.02 17.86
N THR A 137 0.50 2.85 18.43
CA THR A 137 1.77 2.17 18.16
C THR A 137 1.88 1.75 16.70
N MET A 138 0.80 1.22 16.11
CA MET A 138 0.75 0.87 14.68
C MET A 138 1.02 2.09 13.79
N LEU A 139 0.36 3.22 14.07
CA LEU A 139 0.52 4.45 13.29
C LEU A 139 1.93 5.02 13.43
N LYS A 140 2.46 5.07 14.67
CA LYS A 140 3.85 5.50 14.93
C LYS A 140 4.84 4.62 14.18
N LEU A 141 4.68 3.30 14.26
CA LEU A 141 5.58 2.36 13.59
C LEU A 141 5.51 2.50 12.06
N THR A 142 4.29 2.63 11.52
CA THR A 142 4.07 2.88 10.09
C THR A 142 4.81 4.14 9.61
N TYR A 143 4.75 5.23 10.39
CA TYR A 143 5.45 6.46 10.07
C TYR A 143 6.96 6.34 10.33
N CYS A 144 7.39 5.95 11.53
CA CYS A 144 8.81 6.00 11.92
C CYS A 144 9.72 5.07 11.11
N LEU A 145 9.16 3.96 10.59
CA LEU A 145 9.88 2.99 9.79
C LEU A 145 9.44 2.96 8.32
N GLY A 146 8.53 3.82 7.92
CA GLY A 146 8.03 3.88 6.55
C GLY A 146 7.39 2.57 6.07
N LEU A 147 6.77 1.79 6.95
CA LEU A 147 6.16 0.50 6.61
C LEU A 147 4.91 0.66 5.75
N ARG A 148 4.62 -0.32 4.91
CA ARG A 148 3.29 -0.43 4.29
C ARG A 148 2.28 -0.83 5.36
N SER A 149 1.05 -0.32 5.27
CA SER A 149 0.00 -0.66 6.25
C SER A 149 -0.22 -2.17 6.40
N GLY A 150 -0.14 -2.92 5.30
CA GLY A 150 -0.22 -4.38 5.34
C GLY A 150 1.00 -5.05 5.96
N GLU A 151 2.19 -4.44 5.90
CA GLU A 151 3.37 -4.92 6.61
C GLU A 151 3.18 -4.72 8.11
N THR A 152 2.79 -3.52 8.54
CA THR A 152 2.53 -3.22 9.95
C THR A 152 1.52 -4.17 10.58
N THR A 153 0.42 -4.47 9.89
CA THR A 153 -0.63 -5.35 10.44
C THR A 153 -0.24 -6.83 10.52
N ARG A 154 0.71 -7.26 9.70
CA ARG A 154 1.17 -8.66 9.69
C ARG A 154 2.39 -8.94 10.56
N LEU A 155 2.99 -7.93 11.18
CA LEU A 155 4.14 -8.13 12.08
C LEU A 155 3.80 -9.14 13.17
N LEU A 156 4.72 -10.05 13.40
CA LEU A 156 4.72 -11.00 14.50
C LEU A 156 5.64 -10.51 15.63
N VAL A 157 5.46 -11.05 16.81
CA VAL A 157 6.33 -10.74 17.96
C VAL A 157 7.77 -11.16 17.67
N GLU A 158 7.95 -12.31 17.01
CA GLU A 158 9.25 -12.87 16.61
C GLU A 158 9.98 -12.08 15.53
N ASP A 159 9.25 -11.20 14.81
CA ASP A 159 9.86 -10.31 13.81
C ASP A 159 10.65 -9.15 14.44
N ILE A 160 10.59 -8.98 15.77
CA ILE A 160 11.25 -7.87 16.49
C ILE A 160 12.52 -8.38 17.19
N ASP A 161 13.66 -7.96 16.70
CA ASP A 161 14.95 -8.20 17.36
C ASP A 161 15.36 -6.96 18.16
N LEU A 162 15.09 -7.01 19.47
CA LEU A 162 15.41 -5.92 20.39
C LEU A 162 16.91 -5.79 20.67
N ASN A 163 17.71 -6.84 20.41
CA ASN A 163 19.14 -6.84 20.69
C ASN A 163 19.95 -6.18 19.57
N ASN A 164 19.47 -6.34 18.32
CA ASN A 164 20.16 -5.82 17.14
C ASN A 164 19.47 -4.60 16.53
N ASP A 165 18.43 -4.06 17.18
CA ASP A 165 17.63 -2.92 16.69
C ASP A 165 17.04 -3.16 15.29
N LEU A 166 16.56 -4.38 15.03
CA LEU A 166 16.05 -4.80 13.72
C LEU A 166 14.60 -5.27 13.76
N LEU A 167 13.92 -5.08 12.64
CA LEU A 167 12.64 -5.70 12.34
C LEU A 167 12.75 -6.52 11.05
N TYR A 168 12.24 -7.75 11.10
CA TYR A 168 12.10 -8.61 9.92
C TYR A 168 10.75 -8.32 9.27
N ILE A 169 10.75 -7.82 8.04
CA ILE A 169 9.52 -7.57 7.29
C ILE A 169 9.36 -8.71 6.30
N ASN A 170 8.54 -9.68 6.66
CA ASN A 170 8.30 -10.88 5.90
C ASN A 170 7.19 -10.68 4.85
N GLU A 171 7.26 -11.45 3.77
CA GLU A 171 6.25 -11.54 2.71
C GLU A 171 5.70 -10.20 2.23
N THR A 172 6.56 -9.31 1.79
CA THR A 172 6.14 -8.06 1.16
C THR A 172 5.43 -8.34 -0.18
N LYS A 173 4.88 -7.31 -0.79
CA LYS A 173 4.43 -7.36 -2.19
C LYS A 173 5.60 -7.90 -3.04
N PHE A 174 5.42 -9.01 -3.78
CA PHE A 174 6.42 -9.77 -4.54
C PHE A 174 7.24 -10.80 -3.73
N HIS A 175 6.75 -11.32 -2.59
CA HIS A 175 7.42 -12.37 -1.78
C HIS A 175 8.87 -12.03 -1.39
N LYS A 176 9.20 -10.75 -1.29
CA LYS A 176 10.51 -10.28 -0.84
C LYS A 176 10.45 -9.94 0.64
N SER A 177 11.35 -10.51 1.43
CA SER A 177 11.58 -10.09 2.82
C SER A 177 12.69 -9.06 2.88
N ARG A 178 12.69 -8.22 3.91
CA ARG A 178 13.75 -7.27 4.17
C ARG A 178 13.95 -7.00 5.65
N LEU A 179 15.15 -6.59 6.00
CA LEU A 179 15.46 -6.06 7.32
C LEU A 179 15.21 -4.55 7.34
N VAL A 180 14.66 -4.09 8.44
CA VAL A 180 14.44 -2.66 8.70
C VAL A 180 15.10 -2.32 10.01
N THR A 181 16.08 -1.41 9.98
CA THR A 181 16.71 -0.88 11.17
C THR A 181 15.83 0.13 11.85
N ALA A 182 15.75 0.09 13.18
CA ALA A 182 15.03 1.06 13.98
C ALA A 182 15.99 1.83 14.90
N ASN A 183 15.70 3.08 15.14
CA ASN A 183 16.49 3.88 16.08
C ASN A 183 16.07 3.59 17.54
N ALA A 184 16.93 3.94 18.49
CA ALA A 184 16.71 3.69 19.92
C ALA A 184 15.35 4.18 20.46
N PRO A 185 14.80 5.35 20.08
CA PRO A 185 13.44 5.76 20.48
C PRO A 185 12.35 4.81 20.02
N VAL A 186 12.43 4.27 18.79
CA VAL A 186 11.45 3.31 18.26
C VAL A 186 11.58 1.97 18.97
N MET A 187 12.80 1.51 19.22
CA MET A 187 13.03 0.26 19.95
C MET A 187 12.55 0.35 21.41
N LYS A 188 12.77 1.48 22.06
CA LYS A 188 12.23 1.74 23.42
C LYS A 188 10.69 1.69 23.40
N MET A 189 10.06 2.32 22.42
CA MET A 189 8.60 2.26 22.23
C MET A 189 8.10 0.83 22.04
N LEU A 190 8.79 0.05 21.19
CA LEU A 190 8.43 -1.35 20.93
C LEU A 190 8.60 -2.22 22.16
N LYS A 191 9.67 -2.04 22.95
CA LYS A 191 9.89 -2.76 24.21
C LYS A 191 8.75 -2.51 25.19
N LEU A 192 8.38 -1.25 25.41
CA LEU A 192 7.25 -0.89 26.27
C LEU A 192 5.92 -1.48 25.77
N TYR A 193 5.71 -1.47 24.46
CA TYR A 193 4.52 -2.07 23.85
C TYR A 193 4.50 -3.59 24.04
N LEU A 194 5.62 -4.28 23.84
CA LEU A 194 5.73 -5.74 24.03
C LEU A 194 5.46 -6.15 25.47
N ASP A 195 5.97 -5.39 26.45
CA ASP A 195 5.72 -5.65 27.87
C ASP A 195 4.23 -5.45 28.22
N TRP A 196 3.63 -4.39 27.72
CA TRP A 196 2.17 -4.16 27.85
C TRP A 196 1.37 -5.30 27.15
N ARG A 197 1.75 -5.67 25.92
CA ARG A 197 1.10 -6.76 25.18
C ARG A 197 1.16 -8.08 25.95
N LYS A 198 2.32 -8.44 26.54
CA LYS A 198 2.46 -9.64 27.37
C LYS A 198 1.43 -9.66 28.51
N SER A 199 1.23 -8.52 29.19
CA SER A 199 0.25 -8.41 30.28
C SER A 199 -1.19 -8.64 29.78
N ILE A 200 -1.57 -8.08 28.63
CA ILE A 200 -2.89 -8.22 28.00
C ILE A 200 -3.12 -9.67 27.53
N VAL A 201 -2.14 -10.27 26.87
CA VAL A 201 -2.20 -11.68 26.42
C VAL A 201 -2.40 -12.62 27.61
N LYS A 202 -1.64 -12.43 28.69
CA LYS A 202 -1.79 -13.22 29.92
C LYS A 202 -3.16 -13.04 30.57
N LYS A 203 -3.63 -11.80 30.68
CA LYS A 203 -4.93 -11.46 31.30
C LYS A 203 -6.12 -12.08 30.55
N ASN A 204 -6.07 -12.10 29.21
CA ASN A 204 -7.19 -12.53 28.38
C ASN A 204 -7.00 -13.93 27.80
N HIS A 205 -5.92 -14.65 28.14
CA HIS A 205 -5.59 -15.99 27.64
C HIS A 205 -5.53 -16.07 26.10
N PHE A 206 -5.02 -15.01 25.44
CA PHE A 206 -4.90 -15.01 24.00
C PHE A 206 -3.76 -15.92 23.53
N VAL A 207 -4.00 -16.66 22.42
CA VAL A 207 -3.00 -17.52 21.78
C VAL A 207 -2.78 -17.02 20.34
N ASN A 208 -1.94 -15.99 20.18
CA ASN A 208 -1.68 -15.43 18.88
C ASN A 208 -0.34 -14.68 18.86
N ASN A 209 0.47 -14.90 17.81
CA ASN A 209 1.80 -14.31 17.67
C ASN A 209 1.81 -12.95 16.95
N HIS A 210 0.69 -12.48 16.39
CA HIS A 210 0.66 -11.14 15.82
C HIS A 210 1.09 -10.09 16.85
N LEU A 211 1.91 -9.15 16.41
CA LEU A 211 2.35 -8.05 17.27
C LEU A 211 1.16 -7.22 17.76
N PHE A 212 0.22 -6.91 16.87
CA PHE A 212 -0.95 -6.09 17.13
C PHE A 212 -2.22 -6.94 17.16
N LEU A 213 -2.85 -6.98 18.31
CA LEU A 213 -4.06 -7.76 18.55
C LEU A 213 -5.30 -6.88 18.69
N ASP A 214 -6.42 -7.35 18.16
CA ASP A 214 -7.74 -6.83 18.45
C ASP A 214 -8.24 -7.28 19.83
N LYS A 215 -9.44 -6.86 20.22
CA LYS A 215 -10.06 -7.25 21.50
C LYS A 215 -10.36 -8.74 21.63
N ARG A 216 -10.36 -9.49 20.52
CA ARG A 216 -10.61 -10.94 20.51
C ARG A 216 -9.30 -11.74 20.49
N GLY A 217 -8.15 -11.05 20.50
CA GLY A 217 -6.85 -11.69 20.41
C GLY A 217 -6.45 -12.10 18.98
N ASN A 218 -7.15 -11.62 17.96
CA ASN A 218 -6.76 -11.82 16.57
C ASN A 218 -5.85 -10.69 16.09
N GLY A 219 -5.06 -10.94 15.03
CA GLY A 219 -4.30 -9.89 14.41
C GLY A 219 -5.21 -8.80 13.83
N VAL A 220 -4.86 -7.52 14.05
CA VAL A 220 -5.63 -6.37 13.55
C VAL A 220 -5.66 -6.37 12.01
N PRO A 221 -6.84 -6.44 11.37
CA PRO A 221 -6.94 -6.42 9.91
C PRO A 221 -6.57 -5.06 9.32
N GLN A 222 -5.96 -5.06 8.13
CA GLN A 222 -5.53 -3.84 7.46
C GLN A 222 -6.68 -2.82 7.23
N HIS A 223 -7.86 -3.30 6.88
CA HIS A 223 -9.02 -2.43 6.64
C HIS A 223 -9.50 -1.73 7.92
N GLU A 224 -9.40 -2.37 9.08
CA GLU A 224 -9.74 -1.77 10.37
C GLU A 224 -8.75 -0.66 10.74
N LEU A 225 -7.44 -0.88 10.53
CA LEU A 225 -6.43 0.16 10.73
C LEU A 225 -6.67 1.36 9.80
N GLN A 226 -7.02 1.11 8.52
CA GLN A 226 -7.35 2.18 7.57
C GLN A 226 -8.59 2.98 8.00
N GLN A 227 -9.60 2.31 8.51
CA GLN A 227 -10.83 2.94 8.99
C GLN A 227 -10.57 3.75 10.27
N ALA A 228 -9.83 3.18 11.23
CA ALA A 228 -9.40 3.87 12.44
C ALA A 228 -8.64 5.16 12.09
N PHE A 229 -7.70 5.07 11.16
CA PHE A 229 -6.91 6.22 10.72
C PHE A 229 -7.78 7.34 10.12
N ARG A 230 -8.76 7.01 9.27
CA ARG A 230 -9.67 8.02 8.70
C ARG A 230 -10.41 8.77 9.82
N LEU A 231 -10.94 8.05 10.79
CA LEU A 231 -11.69 8.64 11.89
C LEU A 231 -10.80 9.48 12.83
N ILE A 232 -9.57 9.02 13.08
CA ILE A 232 -8.57 9.77 13.82
C ILE A 232 -8.25 11.08 13.09
N CYS A 233 -8.00 11.04 11.80
CA CYS A 233 -7.72 12.24 11.00
C CYS A 233 -8.89 13.21 11.00
N THR A 234 -10.13 12.73 10.84
CA THR A 234 -11.33 13.58 10.95
C THR A 234 -11.43 14.24 12.32
N LYS A 235 -11.22 13.47 13.40
CA LYS A 235 -11.27 14.00 14.78
C LYS A 235 -10.12 14.96 15.09
N ALA A 236 -8.96 14.74 14.47
CA ALA A 236 -7.79 15.62 14.59
C ALA A 236 -7.86 16.86 13.69
N ASN A 237 -8.95 17.04 12.93
CA ASN A 237 -9.13 18.13 11.98
C ASN A 237 -8.01 18.19 10.92
N ILE A 238 -7.57 17.03 10.44
CA ILE A 238 -6.57 16.96 9.36
C ILE A 238 -7.31 17.02 8.01
N VAL A 239 -7.16 18.14 7.32
CA VAL A 239 -7.86 18.44 6.07
C VAL A 239 -6.86 18.77 4.96
N ARG A 240 -6.98 18.11 3.82
CA ARG A 240 -6.22 18.47 2.62
C ARG A 240 -6.82 19.71 1.96
N LYS A 241 -5.96 20.61 1.47
CA LYS A 241 -6.38 21.82 0.75
C LYS A 241 -7.16 21.52 -0.54
N ASP A 242 -6.93 20.34 -1.15
CA ASP A 242 -7.61 19.91 -2.37
C ASP A 242 -8.95 19.18 -2.10
N GLY A 243 -9.43 19.17 -0.86
CA GLY A 243 -10.68 18.51 -0.45
C GLY A 243 -10.67 16.98 -0.51
N LYS A 244 -9.55 16.36 -0.90
CA LYS A 244 -9.43 14.90 -0.93
C LYS A 244 -9.15 14.34 0.48
N ASN A 245 -9.53 13.09 0.70
CA ASN A 245 -9.24 12.42 1.95
C ASN A 245 -7.74 12.11 2.10
N VAL A 246 -7.20 12.32 3.30
CA VAL A 246 -5.89 11.83 3.68
C VAL A 246 -5.91 10.30 3.80
N ARG A 247 -4.76 9.65 3.57
CA ARG A 247 -4.67 8.19 3.54
C ARG A 247 -3.59 7.70 4.48
N LEU A 248 -3.81 6.51 5.02
CA LEU A 248 -2.83 5.85 5.89
C LEU A 248 -1.47 5.68 5.18
N HIS A 249 -1.47 5.39 3.87
CA HIS A 249 -0.24 5.24 3.10
C HIS A 249 0.57 6.54 3.00
N ASP A 250 -0.07 7.69 3.17
CA ASP A 250 0.60 8.99 3.18
C ASP A 250 1.55 9.16 4.39
N LEU A 251 1.40 8.35 5.47
CA LEU A 251 2.40 8.28 6.55
C LEU A 251 3.77 7.78 6.05
N ARG A 252 3.76 6.77 5.17
CA ARG A 252 4.99 6.26 4.56
C ARG A 252 5.59 7.27 3.57
N HIS A 253 4.75 7.96 2.80
CA HIS A 253 5.21 9.06 1.95
C HIS A 253 5.85 10.18 2.78
N SER A 254 5.22 10.54 3.90
CA SER A 254 5.77 11.54 4.83
C SER A 254 7.10 11.10 5.44
N PHE A 255 7.24 9.83 5.85
CA PHE A 255 8.52 9.30 6.31
C PHE A 255 9.63 9.48 5.26
N ALA A 256 9.38 9.02 4.03
CA ALA A 256 10.37 9.09 2.96
C ALA A 256 10.78 10.55 2.66
N THR A 257 9.79 11.44 2.54
CA THR A 257 10.03 12.86 2.29
C THR A 257 10.78 13.52 3.45
N HIS A 258 10.36 13.29 4.70
CA HIS A 258 11.06 13.86 5.88
C HIS A 258 12.49 13.34 6.01
N ARG A 259 12.76 12.08 5.63
CA ARG A 259 14.11 11.52 5.60
C ARG A 259 14.98 12.25 4.58
N LEU A 260 14.46 12.46 3.38
CA LEU A 260 15.18 13.22 2.33
C LEU A 260 15.43 14.67 2.73
N VAL A 261 14.41 15.36 3.29
CA VAL A 261 14.57 16.72 3.82
C VAL A 261 15.65 16.77 4.90
N LYS A 262 15.65 15.79 5.83
CA LYS A 262 16.65 15.71 6.87
C LYS A 262 18.06 15.56 6.31
N TRP A 263 18.27 14.63 5.39
CA TRP A 263 19.58 14.43 4.75
C TRP A 263 20.04 15.66 4.00
N TYR A 264 19.11 16.32 3.30
CA TYR A 264 19.44 17.56 2.59
C TYR A 264 19.85 18.68 3.55
N LYS A 265 19.17 18.82 4.71
CA LYS A 265 19.54 19.77 5.77
C LYS A 265 20.91 19.49 6.38
N GLU A 266 21.24 18.21 6.53
CA GLU A 266 22.53 17.74 7.07
C GLU A 266 23.69 17.84 6.04
N GLY A 267 23.42 18.25 4.81
CA GLY A 267 24.43 18.38 3.76
C GLY A 267 24.82 17.06 3.11
N ALA A 268 24.10 15.98 3.39
CA ALA A 268 24.38 14.67 2.82
C ALA A 268 24.11 14.63 1.30
N ASP A 269 24.83 13.77 0.59
CA ASP A 269 24.57 13.50 -0.82
C ASP A 269 23.30 12.64 -0.97
N VAL A 270 22.19 13.33 -1.23
CA VAL A 270 20.87 12.68 -1.38
C VAL A 270 20.83 11.75 -2.59
N GLN A 271 21.59 12.01 -3.63
CA GLN A 271 21.66 11.17 -4.84
C GLN A 271 22.22 9.79 -4.49
N THR A 272 23.32 9.75 -3.77
CA THR A 272 23.95 8.50 -3.29
C THR A 272 23.07 7.77 -2.26
N LEU A 273 22.28 8.47 -1.44
CA LEU A 273 21.44 7.88 -0.42
C LEU A 273 20.05 7.42 -0.92
N LEU A 274 19.62 7.88 -2.09
CA LEU A 274 18.32 7.53 -2.65
C LEU A 274 18.14 6.03 -2.92
N PRO A 275 19.10 5.28 -3.49
CA PRO A 275 19.03 3.82 -3.64
C PRO A 275 18.93 3.09 -2.31
N ILE A 276 19.61 3.59 -1.27
CA ILE A 276 19.55 3.03 0.09
C ILE A 276 18.14 3.20 0.65
N LEU A 277 17.52 4.38 0.50
CA LEU A 277 16.12 4.61 0.90
C LEU A 277 15.16 3.72 0.12
N SER A 278 15.40 3.53 -1.19
CA SER A 278 14.59 2.66 -2.05
C SER A 278 14.61 1.22 -1.53
N THR A 279 15.78 0.69 -1.23
CA THR A 279 15.97 -0.66 -0.66
C THR A 279 15.33 -0.78 0.72
N TYR A 280 15.55 0.20 1.59
CA TYR A 280 14.94 0.26 2.93
C TYR A 280 13.41 0.21 2.87
N LEU A 281 12.83 0.99 1.96
CA LEU A 281 11.39 1.00 1.73
C LEU A 281 10.89 -0.28 1.04
N GLY A 282 11.75 -1.06 0.38
CA GLY A 282 11.37 -2.25 -0.40
C GLY A 282 10.61 -1.85 -1.67
N HIS A 283 11.09 -0.85 -2.40
CA HIS A 283 10.65 -0.52 -3.74
C HIS A 283 11.32 -1.44 -4.75
N SER A 284 10.57 -1.84 -5.78
CA SER A 284 11.11 -2.68 -6.86
C SER A 284 11.84 -1.84 -7.91
N HIS A 285 11.49 -0.57 -8.02
CA HIS A 285 12.06 0.38 -8.96
C HIS A 285 12.48 1.65 -8.23
N LEU A 286 13.61 2.22 -8.63
CA LEU A 286 14.14 3.46 -8.02
C LEU A 286 13.21 4.66 -8.28
N GLU A 287 12.51 4.64 -9.41
CA GLU A 287 11.53 5.66 -9.81
C GLU A 287 10.41 5.83 -8.76
N ASP A 288 10.02 4.74 -8.08
CA ASP A 288 9.03 4.80 -6.98
C ASP A 288 9.52 5.64 -5.79
N THR A 289 10.84 5.80 -5.66
CA THR A 289 11.48 6.60 -4.61
C THR A 289 11.84 8.01 -5.10
N SER A 290 12.28 8.15 -6.35
CA SER A 290 12.66 9.44 -6.92
C SER A 290 11.52 10.46 -6.95
N ILE A 291 10.26 9.96 -6.98
CA ILE A 291 9.06 10.81 -6.91
C ILE A 291 9.02 11.67 -5.63
N TYR A 292 9.69 11.26 -4.55
CA TYR A 292 9.75 12.04 -3.31
C TYR A 292 10.65 13.26 -3.42
N LEU A 293 11.60 13.29 -4.37
CA LEU A 293 12.47 14.44 -4.61
C LEU A 293 11.68 15.66 -5.11
N SER A 294 10.62 15.42 -5.89
CA SER A 294 9.79 16.48 -6.47
C SER A 294 8.64 16.93 -5.57
N MET A 295 8.44 16.29 -4.41
CA MET A 295 7.22 16.46 -3.60
C MET A 295 7.28 17.53 -2.52
N THR A 296 8.45 18.14 -2.27
CA THR A 296 8.56 19.11 -1.18
C THR A 296 9.00 20.47 -1.68
N HIS A 297 8.14 21.49 -1.52
CA HIS A 297 8.54 22.90 -1.60
C HIS A 297 9.76 23.16 -0.73
N GLU A 298 9.84 22.55 0.46
CA GLU A 298 10.94 22.70 1.38
C GLU A 298 12.27 22.15 0.83
N LEU A 299 12.27 21.09 0.00
CA LEU A 299 13.44 20.62 -0.72
C LEU A 299 13.83 21.58 -1.85
N LEU A 300 12.83 22.07 -2.59
CA LEU A 300 13.04 23.01 -3.68
C LEU A 300 13.54 24.37 -3.14
N ASP A 301 12.97 24.89 -2.06
CA ASP A 301 13.39 26.14 -1.44
C ASP A 301 14.83 26.07 -0.93
N LYS A 302 15.24 24.95 -0.35
CA LYS A 302 16.63 24.76 0.12
C LYS A 302 17.61 24.52 -1.01
N ALA A 303 17.20 23.83 -2.09
CA ALA A 303 18.00 23.76 -3.30
C ALA A 303 18.24 25.15 -3.89
N ASN A 304 17.20 26.00 -3.93
CA ASN A 304 17.31 27.38 -4.39
C ASN A 304 18.22 28.24 -3.51
N ILE A 305 18.15 28.08 -2.18
CA ILE A 305 19.03 28.79 -1.25
C ILE A 305 20.49 28.37 -1.47
N ARG A 306 20.79 27.09 -1.57
CA ARG A 306 22.14 26.58 -1.86
C ARG A 306 22.65 27.05 -3.22
N PHE A 307 21.80 27.02 -4.24
CA PHE A 307 22.16 27.52 -5.55
C PHE A 307 22.50 29.00 -5.51
N LYS A 308 21.70 29.83 -4.82
CA LYS A 308 22.01 31.25 -4.62
C LYS A 308 23.36 31.45 -3.93
N THR A 309 23.59 30.75 -2.82
CA THR A 309 24.86 30.82 -2.08
C THR A 309 26.06 30.41 -2.94
N TYR A 310 25.89 29.41 -3.81
CA TYR A 310 26.96 28.98 -4.77
C TYR A 310 27.21 30.00 -5.88
N VAL A 311 26.17 30.68 -6.37
CA VAL A 311 26.29 31.70 -7.43
C VAL A 311 26.84 33.01 -6.88
N GLU A 312 26.61 33.30 -5.59
CA GLU A 312 27.07 34.52 -4.90
C GLU A 312 28.47 34.35 -4.26
N SER A 313 29.04 33.13 -4.25
CA SER A 313 30.40 32.80 -3.79
C SER A 313 31.39 32.76 -4.98
#